data_4815aeb69d4470ec75b6dbf6201131d0
#
_entry.id   4815aeb69d4470ec75b6dbf6201131d0
#
_cell.length_a   1.000
_cell.length_b   1.000
_cell.length_c   1.000
_cell.angle_alpha   90.00
_cell.angle_beta   90.00
_cell.angle_gamma   90.00
#
_symmetry.space_group_name_H-M   'P 1'
#
loop_
_entity.id
_entity.type
_entity.pdbx_description
1 polymer ?
#
loop_
_entity_poly.entity_id
_entity_poly.type
_entity_poly.pdbx_seq_one_letter_code
_entity_poly.pdbx_strand_id
1 'polypeptide(L)'
;MGKIWRISGPLVIGEDMKGAQVYEIVEIGTQRLVGEVIGLEEDKAIIQVHEDTLELKVGEAIRGTGAILTAELGPGIVGSIYDGLQKSLTVLMEQGSFIERGARVFPLPRDKKWPFTPKVKVGDRVSQGDIIGTVPETHLLEHRIMVPVGMKGIIKKIAEGNYTIEEPVAQIEVDGKVKEITMLQKWPVRKPRPYKQRFAPSKLLVTGMRILDYMFPLALGGKAAIPGGFGTGKTVALQQLARWAQTQLNIYVGCGERGNEMADVLYSFRQLKEPTTGRLLQEKEVFIANTSNMPVVAREASVFVGITLAEYFRDMGYDVLLVADSTSRWAEAMREIGGRLEEIPGEEGFPAYLGSRLSSFYERAGRVECLGSPGREGSVTVAGAVSPPGADFSEPVTQNTLRIVDAFYALDTSLANKRHFPAINWLTSYSLYVD
;
A
#
# COMPACT_ATOMS: atom_id res chain seq x y z
N MET A 1 -24.64 18.18 7.47
CA MET A 1 -23.96 18.70 6.27
C MET A 1 -23.20 19.93 6.71
N GLY A 2 -21.87 19.88 6.62
CA GLY A 2 -21.02 21.02 6.92
C GLY A 2 -20.97 22.02 5.79
N LYS A 3 -20.35 23.16 6.05
CA LYS A 3 -20.06 24.20 5.04
C LYS A 3 -18.61 24.62 5.13
N ILE A 4 -18.06 25.08 4.02
CA ILE A 4 -16.72 25.64 3.98
C ILE A 4 -16.69 26.96 4.75
N TRP A 5 -15.93 27.00 5.83
CA TRP A 5 -15.70 28.22 6.62
C TRP A 5 -14.46 28.99 6.12
N ARG A 6 -13.37 28.29 5.80
CA ARG A 6 -12.10 28.89 5.34
C ARG A 6 -11.39 27.95 4.37
N ILE A 7 -10.69 28.54 3.39
CA ILE A 7 -9.83 27.84 2.45
C ILE A 7 -8.42 28.40 2.57
N SER A 8 -7.41 27.53 2.71
CA SER A 8 -6.01 27.91 2.80
C SER A 8 -5.16 26.90 2.00
N GLY A 9 -4.97 27.19 0.71
CA GLY A 9 -4.35 26.22 -0.21
C GLY A 9 -5.14 24.90 -0.22
N PRO A 10 -4.50 23.74 -0.05
CA PRO A 10 -5.20 22.44 -0.04
C PRO A 10 -5.95 22.16 1.27
N LEU A 11 -5.90 23.06 2.25
CA LEU A 11 -6.66 22.92 3.50
C LEU A 11 -7.99 23.65 3.41
N VAL A 12 -9.04 22.96 3.77
CA VAL A 12 -10.39 23.49 3.94
C VAL A 12 -10.81 23.28 5.40
N ILE A 13 -11.26 24.33 6.05
CA ILE A 13 -11.89 24.24 7.36
C ILE A 13 -13.41 24.25 7.14
N GLY A 14 -14.05 23.14 7.54
CA GLY A 14 -15.50 23.00 7.53
C GLY A 14 -16.10 23.33 8.88
N GLU A 15 -17.21 24.06 8.92
CA GLU A 15 -18.05 24.27 10.08
C GLU A 15 -19.29 23.38 10.03
N ASP A 16 -20.02 23.25 11.15
CA ASP A 16 -21.18 22.35 11.29
C ASP A 16 -20.82 20.86 11.03
N MET A 17 -19.61 20.46 11.34
CA MET A 17 -19.09 19.12 11.13
C MET A 17 -19.25 18.19 12.34
N LYS A 18 -20.29 18.40 13.18
CA LYS A 18 -20.56 17.55 14.34
C LYS A 18 -20.79 16.10 13.91
N GLY A 19 -19.99 15.20 14.47
CA GLY A 19 -20.03 13.75 14.16
C GLY A 19 -19.07 13.29 13.07
N ALA A 20 -18.30 14.19 12.46
CA ALA A 20 -17.17 13.81 11.60
C ALA A 20 -16.09 13.07 12.42
N GLN A 21 -15.37 12.19 11.77
CA GLN A 21 -14.29 11.41 12.38
C GLN A 21 -12.95 11.77 11.73
N VAL A 22 -11.87 11.70 12.51
CA VAL A 22 -10.53 11.85 11.95
C VAL A 22 -10.29 10.73 10.94
N TYR A 23 -9.70 11.07 9.79
CA TYR A 23 -9.52 10.23 8.60
C TYR A 23 -10.79 9.89 7.82
N GLU A 24 -11.94 10.51 8.15
CA GLU A 24 -13.13 10.39 7.32
C GLU A 24 -12.92 11.06 5.95
N ILE A 25 -13.36 10.36 4.91
CA ILE A 25 -13.40 10.93 3.56
C ILE A 25 -14.65 11.79 3.43
N VAL A 26 -14.48 12.99 2.91
CA VAL A 26 -15.55 13.96 2.68
C VAL A 26 -15.56 14.42 1.23
N GLU A 27 -16.74 14.79 0.75
CA GLU A 27 -16.94 15.43 -0.56
C GLU A 27 -17.18 16.94 -0.36
N ILE A 28 -16.41 17.77 -1.09
CA ILE A 28 -16.36 19.21 -0.88
C ILE A 28 -16.81 19.94 -2.13
N GLY A 29 -17.69 20.91 -1.94
CA GLY A 29 -18.19 21.80 -2.98
C GLY A 29 -19.11 21.13 -4.01
N THR A 30 -19.44 21.91 -5.03
CA THR A 30 -20.31 21.47 -6.15
C THR A 30 -19.64 20.43 -7.02
N GLN A 31 -18.32 20.49 -7.16
CA GLN A 31 -17.51 19.53 -7.94
C GLN A 31 -17.27 18.22 -7.17
N ARG A 32 -17.65 18.16 -5.88
CA ARG A 32 -17.45 17.01 -4.99
C ARG A 32 -15.99 16.55 -4.91
N LEU A 33 -15.10 17.52 -4.72
CA LEU A 33 -13.69 17.22 -4.53
C LEU A 33 -13.51 16.34 -3.31
N VAL A 34 -12.63 15.36 -3.42
CA VAL A 34 -12.37 14.43 -2.31
C VAL A 34 -11.39 15.06 -1.33
N GLY A 35 -11.73 15.01 -0.05
CA GLY A 35 -10.84 15.41 1.05
C GLY A 35 -10.86 14.40 2.18
N GLU A 36 -9.87 14.47 3.05
CA GLU A 36 -9.74 13.67 4.27
C GLU A 36 -9.74 14.60 5.48
N VAL A 37 -10.52 14.27 6.49
CA VAL A 37 -10.52 14.98 7.78
C VAL A 37 -9.22 14.64 8.51
N ILE A 38 -8.35 15.62 8.72
CA ILE A 38 -7.05 15.43 9.38
C ILE A 38 -7.03 15.96 10.81
N GLY A 39 -7.99 16.80 11.20
CA GLY A 39 -8.14 17.32 12.55
C GLY A 39 -9.55 17.73 12.84
N LEU A 40 -9.91 17.78 14.12
CA LEU A 40 -11.21 18.22 14.61
C LEU A 40 -11.02 19.22 15.73
N GLU A 41 -11.73 20.35 15.67
CA GLU A 41 -11.76 21.40 16.68
C GLU A 41 -13.22 21.78 16.95
N GLU A 42 -13.76 21.39 18.08
CA GLU A 42 -15.16 21.60 18.48
C GLU A 42 -16.17 21.12 17.43
N ASP A 43 -16.79 22.03 16.68
CA ASP A 43 -17.72 21.75 15.60
C ASP A 43 -17.11 21.91 14.20
N LYS A 44 -15.81 22.19 14.15
CA LYS A 44 -15.04 22.37 12.91
C LYS A 44 -14.21 21.16 12.59
N ALA A 45 -14.10 20.86 11.30
CA ALA A 45 -13.17 19.85 10.77
C ALA A 45 -12.12 20.52 9.91
N ILE A 46 -10.86 20.17 10.16
CA ILE A 46 -9.75 20.52 9.30
C ILE A 46 -9.64 19.42 8.26
N ILE A 47 -9.82 19.77 7.00
CA ILE A 47 -9.93 18.85 5.90
C ILE A 47 -8.81 19.14 4.92
N GLN A 48 -8.07 18.13 4.56
CA GLN A 48 -7.10 18.22 3.47
C GLN A 48 -7.72 17.70 2.18
N VAL A 49 -7.80 18.57 1.19
CA VAL A 49 -8.35 18.26 -0.12
C VAL A 49 -7.29 17.57 -0.98
N HIS A 50 -7.68 16.53 -1.68
CA HIS A 50 -6.78 15.73 -2.52
C HIS A 50 -6.55 16.31 -3.92
N GLU A 51 -7.26 17.38 -4.24
CA GLU A 51 -7.22 18.05 -5.54
C GLU A 51 -7.03 19.56 -5.36
N ASP A 52 -6.85 20.29 -6.46
CA ASP A 52 -6.70 21.73 -6.42
C ASP A 52 -8.00 22.42 -5.96
N THR A 53 -7.87 23.35 -5.03
CA THR A 53 -8.98 24.06 -4.36
C THR A 53 -9.30 25.44 -4.96
N LEU A 54 -8.63 25.85 -6.05
CA LEU A 54 -8.70 27.21 -6.60
C LEU A 54 -10.13 27.71 -6.91
N GLU A 55 -11.07 26.81 -7.22
CA GLU A 55 -12.44 27.18 -7.57
C GLU A 55 -13.45 27.02 -6.43
N LEU A 56 -13.02 26.49 -5.28
CA LEU A 56 -13.89 26.35 -4.12
C LEU A 56 -14.22 27.72 -3.51
N LYS A 57 -15.44 27.84 -3.02
CA LYS A 57 -15.92 29.07 -2.38
C LYS A 57 -16.36 28.79 -0.95
N VAL A 58 -16.12 29.77 -0.07
CA VAL A 58 -16.64 29.77 1.29
C VAL A 58 -18.19 29.66 1.25
N GLY A 59 -18.75 28.85 2.12
CA GLY A 59 -20.19 28.55 2.17
C GLY A 59 -20.64 27.36 1.31
N GLU A 60 -19.79 26.80 0.46
CA GLU A 60 -20.13 25.56 -0.25
C GLU A 60 -20.26 24.36 0.72
N ALA A 61 -21.07 23.36 0.33
CA ALA A 61 -21.38 22.23 1.18
C ALA A 61 -20.22 21.24 1.30
N ILE A 62 -20.09 20.70 2.52
CA ILE A 62 -19.20 19.55 2.81
C ILE A 62 -20.10 18.39 3.23
N ARG A 63 -19.88 17.23 2.59
CA ARG A 63 -20.64 16.00 2.87
C ARG A 63 -19.70 14.94 3.42
N GLY A 64 -19.94 14.52 4.67
CA GLY A 64 -19.28 13.34 5.23
C GLY A 64 -19.75 12.06 4.51
N THR A 65 -18.85 11.14 4.26
CA THR A 65 -19.17 9.83 3.69
C THR A 65 -19.44 8.80 4.78
N GLY A 66 -19.09 9.10 6.03
CA GLY A 66 -19.11 8.15 7.15
C GLY A 66 -18.08 7.03 7.03
N ALA A 67 -17.15 7.12 6.07
CA ALA A 67 -16.15 6.11 5.81
C ALA A 67 -14.74 6.71 5.78
N ILE A 68 -13.78 5.99 6.33
CA ILE A 68 -12.36 6.33 6.21
C ILE A 68 -11.79 5.80 4.90
N LEU A 69 -10.59 6.25 4.52
CA LEU A 69 -9.93 5.79 3.30
C LEU A 69 -9.81 4.26 3.30
N THR A 70 -10.40 3.63 2.27
CA THR A 70 -10.41 2.18 2.09
C THR A 70 -9.73 1.80 0.78
N ALA A 71 -9.00 0.68 0.78
CA ALA A 71 -8.56 0.03 -0.44
C ALA A 71 -9.64 -0.92 -0.96
N GLU A 72 -9.81 -0.97 -2.25
CA GLU A 72 -10.62 -1.98 -2.94
C GLU A 72 -9.74 -3.21 -3.24
N LEU A 73 -10.24 -4.37 -2.83
CA LEU A 73 -9.53 -5.63 -2.85
C LEU A 73 -10.32 -6.64 -3.67
N GLY A 74 -9.75 -7.14 -4.75
CA GLY A 74 -10.40 -8.06 -5.67
C GLY A 74 -9.56 -8.35 -6.91
N PRO A 75 -10.04 -9.20 -7.83
CA PRO A 75 -9.36 -9.47 -9.10
C PRO A 75 -9.16 -8.20 -9.95
N GLY A 76 -7.98 -8.05 -10.53
CA GLY A 76 -7.61 -6.90 -11.35
C GLY A 76 -6.57 -5.98 -10.68
N ILE A 77 -6.08 -6.34 -9.50
CA ILE A 77 -5.03 -5.60 -8.81
C ILE A 77 -3.67 -5.85 -9.48
N VAL A 78 -3.37 -7.10 -9.81
CA VAL A 78 -2.07 -7.48 -10.35
C VAL A 78 -1.87 -6.93 -11.76
N GLY A 79 -0.70 -6.36 -12.01
CA GLY A 79 -0.37 -5.68 -13.27
C GLY A 79 -0.88 -4.25 -13.37
N SER A 80 -1.61 -3.76 -12.36
CA SER A 80 -2.17 -2.41 -12.35
C SER A 80 -1.18 -1.38 -11.81
N ILE A 81 -1.38 -0.14 -12.24
CA ILE A 81 -0.64 1.03 -11.79
C ILE A 81 -1.63 2.00 -11.15
N TYR A 82 -1.41 2.30 -9.88
CA TYR A 82 -2.28 3.17 -9.06
C TYR A 82 -1.57 4.46 -8.66
N ASP A 83 -2.36 5.48 -8.33
CA ASP A 83 -1.88 6.61 -7.55
C ASP A 83 -1.84 6.26 -6.04
N GLY A 84 -1.45 7.23 -5.19
CA GLY A 84 -1.38 7.02 -3.74
C GLY A 84 -2.72 6.76 -3.06
N LEU A 85 -3.84 6.96 -3.73
CA LEU A 85 -5.21 6.72 -3.25
C LEU A 85 -5.88 5.53 -3.94
N GLN A 86 -5.09 4.72 -4.64
CA GLN A 86 -5.56 3.59 -5.44
C GLN A 86 -6.43 3.98 -6.65
N LYS A 87 -6.35 5.19 -7.19
CA LYS A 87 -6.97 5.51 -8.49
C LYS A 87 -6.14 4.87 -9.60
N SER A 88 -6.78 4.19 -10.55
CA SER A 88 -6.07 3.57 -11.69
C SER A 88 -5.48 4.63 -12.62
N LEU A 89 -4.15 4.72 -12.68
CA LEU A 89 -3.46 5.66 -13.56
C LEU A 89 -3.62 5.29 -15.04
N THR A 90 -3.75 4.02 -15.35
CA THR A 90 -3.98 3.57 -16.74
C THR A 90 -5.31 4.10 -17.28
N VAL A 91 -6.37 3.99 -16.49
CA VAL A 91 -7.70 4.51 -16.88
C VAL A 91 -7.69 6.03 -16.96
N LEU A 92 -6.99 6.70 -16.04
CA LEU A 92 -6.84 8.17 -16.09
C LEU A 92 -6.10 8.63 -17.35
N MET A 93 -5.07 7.91 -17.78
CA MET A 93 -4.33 8.23 -19.01
C MET A 93 -5.17 8.02 -20.28
N GLU A 94 -6.11 7.07 -20.29
CA GLU A 94 -7.04 6.84 -21.40
C GLU A 94 -8.08 7.95 -21.51
N GLN A 95 -8.45 8.62 -20.41
CA GLN A 95 -9.39 9.73 -20.37
C GLN A 95 -8.80 11.06 -20.85
N GLY A 96 -7.47 11.21 -20.88
CA GLY A 96 -6.79 12.40 -21.37
C GLY A 96 -5.42 12.64 -20.75
N SER A 97 -4.69 13.62 -21.31
CA SER A 97 -3.37 14.01 -20.82
C SER A 97 -3.42 14.80 -19.49
N PHE A 98 -4.60 15.28 -19.11
CA PHE A 98 -4.84 16.02 -17.86
C PHE A 98 -5.95 15.30 -17.07
N ILE A 99 -5.71 15.11 -15.79
CA ILE A 99 -6.69 14.56 -14.86
C ILE A 99 -7.76 15.63 -14.63
N GLU A 100 -8.99 15.36 -15.07
CA GLU A 100 -10.13 16.26 -14.79
C GLU A 100 -10.42 16.26 -13.28
N ARG A 101 -10.72 17.45 -12.73
CA ARG A 101 -11.10 17.61 -11.33
C ARG A 101 -12.39 16.85 -11.03
N GLY A 102 -12.44 16.19 -9.89
CA GLY A 102 -13.57 15.36 -9.50
C GLY A 102 -13.74 14.06 -10.29
N ALA A 103 -12.77 13.70 -11.16
CA ALA A 103 -12.81 12.46 -11.92
C ALA A 103 -12.90 11.25 -10.98
N ARG A 104 -13.98 10.49 -11.10
CA ARG A 104 -14.19 9.25 -10.35
C ARG A 104 -13.70 8.08 -11.19
N VAL A 105 -12.52 7.58 -10.83
CA VAL A 105 -11.96 6.37 -11.44
C VAL A 105 -12.00 5.27 -10.41
N PHE A 106 -12.64 4.16 -10.77
CA PHE A 106 -12.64 2.98 -9.93
C PHE A 106 -11.26 2.33 -9.91
N PRO A 107 -10.81 1.88 -8.73
CA PRO A 107 -9.54 1.14 -8.63
C PRO A 107 -9.51 -0.14 -9.44
N LEU A 108 -10.64 -0.84 -9.51
CA LEU A 108 -10.78 -2.12 -10.18
C LEU A 108 -11.79 -2.05 -11.33
N PRO A 109 -11.58 -2.80 -12.43
CA PRO A 109 -12.49 -2.81 -13.56
C PRO A 109 -13.84 -3.42 -13.17
N ARG A 110 -14.95 -2.66 -13.38
CA ARG A 110 -16.31 -3.09 -13.02
C ARG A 110 -16.96 -3.98 -14.08
N ASP A 111 -16.62 -3.77 -15.34
CA ASP A 111 -17.25 -4.45 -16.47
C ASP A 111 -16.56 -5.76 -16.86
N LYS A 112 -15.34 -5.98 -16.37
CA LYS A 112 -14.58 -7.19 -16.67
C LYS A 112 -15.20 -8.39 -15.95
N LYS A 113 -15.52 -9.43 -16.73
CA LYS A 113 -15.97 -10.71 -16.18
C LYS A 113 -14.80 -11.64 -15.94
N TRP A 114 -14.85 -12.32 -14.80
CA TRP A 114 -13.82 -13.23 -14.32
C TRP A 114 -14.40 -14.64 -14.21
N PRO A 115 -13.71 -15.67 -14.71
CA PRO A 115 -14.16 -17.06 -14.59
C PRO A 115 -13.92 -17.54 -13.16
N PHE A 116 -14.99 -17.62 -12.38
CA PHE A 116 -14.96 -18.06 -10.98
C PHE A 116 -15.16 -19.56 -10.90
N THR A 117 -14.25 -20.27 -10.24
CA THR A 117 -14.33 -21.70 -9.95
C THR A 117 -14.50 -21.92 -8.45
N PRO A 118 -15.63 -22.49 -7.97
CA PRO A 118 -15.87 -22.73 -6.56
C PRO A 118 -14.95 -23.81 -6.00
N LYS A 119 -14.51 -23.63 -4.75
CA LYS A 119 -13.71 -24.62 -3.99
C LYS A 119 -14.49 -25.22 -2.81
N VAL A 120 -15.70 -24.73 -2.54
CA VAL A 120 -16.61 -25.23 -1.50
C VAL A 120 -17.97 -25.55 -2.14
N LYS A 121 -18.81 -26.29 -1.40
CA LYS A 121 -20.13 -26.74 -1.86
C LYS A 121 -21.24 -26.11 -1.03
N VAL A 122 -22.46 -26.14 -1.57
CA VAL A 122 -23.66 -25.78 -0.80
C VAL A 122 -23.79 -26.71 0.40
N GLY A 123 -24.04 -26.11 1.57
CA GLY A 123 -24.10 -26.78 2.88
C GLY A 123 -22.79 -26.72 3.67
N ASP A 124 -21.67 -26.39 3.06
CA ASP A 124 -20.39 -26.27 3.77
C ASP A 124 -20.43 -25.10 4.78
N ARG A 125 -19.85 -25.35 5.95
CA ARG A 125 -19.60 -24.28 6.94
C ARG A 125 -18.32 -23.57 6.59
N VAL A 126 -18.40 -22.25 6.52
CA VAL A 126 -17.26 -21.38 6.23
C VAL A 126 -17.11 -20.29 7.27
N SER A 127 -15.90 -19.85 7.48
CA SER A 127 -15.52 -18.79 8.40
C SER A 127 -14.67 -17.72 7.68
N GLN A 128 -14.47 -16.59 8.35
CA GLN A 128 -13.63 -15.50 7.84
C GLN A 128 -12.28 -16.04 7.33
N GLY A 129 -11.91 -15.62 6.14
CA GLY A 129 -10.66 -16.01 5.50
C GLY A 129 -10.69 -17.35 4.78
N ASP A 130 -11.75 -18.18 4.89
CA ASP A 130 -11.85 -19.40 4.10
C ASP A 130 -11.91 -19.07 2.60
N ILE A 131 -11.20 -19.86 1.80
CA ILE A 131 -11.22 -19.73 0.34
C ILE A 131 -12.47 -20.43 -0.19
N ILE A 132 -13.38 -19.66 -0.78
CA ILE A 132 -14.62 -20.19 -1.36
C ILE A 132 -14.51 -20.50 -2.86
N GLY A 133 -13.53 -19.92 -3.53
CA GLY A 133 -13.30 -20.14 -4.95
C GLY A 133 -12.07 -19.42 -5.44
N THR A 134 -11.76 -19.58 -6.72
CA THR A 134 -10.58 -19.01 -7.35
C THR A 134 -10.89 -18.43 -8.71
N VAL A 135 -10.07 -17.46 -9.12
CA VAL A 135 -10.12 -16.78 -10.40
C VAL A 135 -8.71 -16.70 -10.96
N PRO A 136 -8.43 -17.08 -12.21
CA PRO A 136 -7.13 -16.83 -12.84
C PRO A 136 -6.96 -15.32 -13.09
N GLU A 137 -6.11 -14.66 -12.33
CA GLU A 137 -5.86 -13.22 -12.49
C GLU A 137 -4.79 -12.96 -13.54
N THR A 138 -3.66 -13.65 -13.42
CA THR A 138 -2.59 -13.69 -14.43
C THR A 138 -2.17 -15.14 -14.69
N HIS A 139 -1.23 -15.36 -15.60
CA HIS A 139 -0.69 -16.71 -15.80
C HIS A 139 0.18 -17.19 -14.63
N LEU A 140 0.68 -16.26 -13.81
CA LEU A 140 1.54 -16.55 -12.66
C LEU A 140 0.78 -16.60 -11.34
N LEU A 141 -0.42 -16.00 -11.27
CA LEU A 141 -1.14 -15.81 -10.03
C LEU A 141 -2.63 -16.12 -10.15
N GLU A 142 -3.11 -17.02 -9.28
CA GLU A 142 -4.51 -17.35 -9.07
C GLU A 142 -5.08 -16.48 -7.95
N HIS A 143 -6.09 -15.70 -8.22
CA HIS A 143 -6.77 -14.89 -7.20
C HIS A 143 -7.72 -15.76 -6.38
N ARG A 144 -7.52 -15.83 -5.08
CA ARG A 144 -8.29 -16.65 -4.14
C ARG A 144 -9.37 -15.82 -3.47
N ILE A 145 -10.62 -16.12 -3.77
CA ILE A 145 -11.77 -15.41 -3.20
C ILE A 145 -12.04 -15.93 -1.79
N MET A 146 -11.93 -15.04 -0.81
CA MET A 146 -12.02 -15.37 0.61
C MET A 146 -13.31 -14.83 1.22
N VAL A 147 -13.84 -15.57 2.21
CA VAL A 147 -14.92 -15.07 3.07
C VAL A 147 -14.46 -13.80 3.80
N PRO A 148 -15.22 -12.71 3.74
CA PRO A 148 -14.86 -11.44 4.38
C PRO A 148 -14.62 -11.60 5.89
N VAL A 149 -13.73 -10.76 6.43
CA VAL A 149 -13.43 -10.70 7.86
C VAL A 149 -14.70 -10.36 8.65
N GLY A 150 -14.91 -11.07 9.77
CA GLY A 150 -16.10 -10.92 10.61
C GLY A 150 -17.32 -11.72 10.12
N MET A 151 -17.21 -12.52 9.05
CA MET A 151 -18.29 -13.31 8.51
C MET A 151 -18.04 -14.81 8.73
N LYS A 152 -19.08 -15.54 9.19
CA LYS A 152 -19.08 -17.01 9.30
C LYS A 152 -20.51 -17.51 9.07
N GLY A 153 -20.66 -18.69 8.49
CA GLY A 153 -22.01 -19.25 8.25
C GLY A 153 -21.97 -20.50 7.37
N ILE A 154 -23.10 -20.76 6.71
CA ILE A 154 -23.27 -21.94 5.84
C ILE A 154 -23.53 -21.46 4.42
N ILE A 155 -22.83 -22.01 3.45
CA ILE A 155 -23.03 -21.71 2.03
C ILE A 155 -24.43 -22.18 1.61
N LYS A 156 -25.26 -21.24 1.15
CA LYS A 156 -26.60 -21.52 0.60
C LYS A 156 -26.63 -21.60 -0.91
N LYS A 157 -25.78 -20.81 -1.56
CA LYS A 157 -25.66 -20.81 -3.03
C LYS A 157 -24.22 -20.47 -3.42
N ILE A 158 -23.67 -21.22 -4.33
CA ILE A 158 -22.41 -20.96 -5.01
C ILE A 158 -22.44 -21.69 -6.34
N ALA A 159 -21.94 -21.05 -7.40
CA ALA A 159 -21.92 -21.67 -8.72
C ALA A 159 -20.67 -21.20 -9.50
N GLU A 160 -20.18 -22.09 -10.36
CA GLU A 160 -19.19 -21.73 -11.37
C GLU A 160 -19.81 -20.79 -12.42
N GLY A 161 -19.04 -19.81 -12.88
CA GLY A 161 -19.53 -18.87 -13.88
C GLY A 161 -18.59 -17.69 -14.11
N ASN A 162 -18.99 -16.83 -15.03
CA ASN A 162 -18.30 -15.58 -15.33
C ASN A 162 -19.02 -14.43 -14.64
N TYR A 163 -18.40 -13.85 -13.64
CA TYR A 163 -18.95 -12.76 -12.82
C TYR A 163 -18.08 -11.51 -12.89
N THR A 164 -18.71 -10.36 -12.78
CA THR A 164 -18.00 -9.12 -12.44
C THR A 164 -17.59 -9.14 -10.95
N ILE A 165 -16.75 -8.22 -10.54
CA ILE A 165 -16.31 -8.18 -9.13
C ILE A 165 -17.42 -7.78 -8.15
N GLU A 166 -18.50 -7.16 -8.63
CA GLU A 166 -19.66 -6.72 -7.83
C GLU A 166 -20.83 -7.70 -7.85
N GLU A 167 -20.86 -8.61 -8.82
CA GLU A 167 -21.88 -9.67 -8.86
C GLU A 167 -21.65 -10.69 -7.74
N PRO A 168 -22.73 -11.16 -7.07
CA PRO A 168 -22.61 -12.18 -6.01
C PRO A 168 -22.14 -13.51 -6.57
N VAL A 169 -21.02 -14.02 -6.09
CA VAL A 169 -20.47 -15.34 -6.42
C VAL A 169 -20.96 -16.44 -5.47
N ALA A 170 -21.35 -16.06 -4.26
CA ALA A 170 -21.90 -16.96 -3.26
C ALA A 170 -22.93 -16.26 -2.36
N GLN A 171 -23.79 -17.06 -1.73
CA GLN A 171 -24.70 -16.64 -0.67
C GLN A 171 -24.42 -17.46 0.58
N ILE A 172 -24.28 -16.78 1.71
CA ILE A 172 -24.01 -17.40 3.02
C ILE A 172 -25.13 -17.06 4.01
N GLU A 173 -25.58 -18.03 4.78
CA GLU A 173 -26.47 -17.77 5.90
C GLU A 173 -25.67 -17.46 7.16
N VAL A 174 -25.86 -16.26 7.69
CA VAL A 174 -25.24 -15.76 8.90
C VAL A 174 -26.36 -15.41 9.87
N ASP A 175 -26.43 -16.07 11.02
CA ASP A 175 -27.45 -15.81 12.07
C ASP A 175 -28.89 -15.76 11.52
N GLY A 176 -29.24 -16.70 10.63
CA GLY A 176 -30.55 -16.83 9.99
C GLY A 176 -30.84 -15.82 8.89
N LYS A 177 -29.88 -14.98 8.52
CA LYS A 177 -30.00 -14.01 7.40
C LYS A 177 -29.07 -14.42 6.27
N VAL A 178 -29.56 -14.36 5.04
CA VAL A 178 -28.75 -14.60 3.85
C VAL A 178 -27.99 -13.33 3.50
N LYS A 179 -26.66 -13.44 3.39
CA LYS A 179 -25.77 -12.38 2.91
C LYS A 179 -25.09 -12.83 1.63
N GLU A 180 -24.88 -11.89 0.74
CA GLU A 180 -24.14 -12.09 -0.51
C GLU A 180 -22.65 -11.89 -0.31
N ILE A 181 -21.85 -12.71 -0.99
CA ILE A 181 -20.40 -12.53 -1.09
C ILE A 181 -20.08 -12.23 -2.53
N THR A 182 -19.39 -11.09 -2.75
CA THR A 182 -18.84 -10.66 -4.02
C THR A 182 -17.34 -10.87 -4.04
N MET A 183 -16.71 -10.74 -5.18
CA MET A 183 -15.24 -10.77 -5.30
C MET A 183 -14.59 -9.47 -4.81
N LEU A 184 -15.37 -8.38 -4.72
CA LEU A 184 -14.90 -7.08 -4.23
C LEU A 184 -15.02 -7.01 -2.70
N GLN A 185 -13.91 -6.69 -2.04
CA GLN A 185 -13.88 -6.32 -0.63
C GLN A 185 -13.34 -4.90 -0.48
N LYS A 186 -13.71 -4.21 0.60
CA LYS A 186 -13.14 -2.92 0.99
C LYS A 186 -12.49 -3.04 2.36
N TRP A 187 -11.28 -2.48 2.50
CA TRP A 187 -10.57 -2.52 3.77
C TRP A 187 -9.95 -1.17 4.11
N PRO A 188 -10.10 -0.67 5.35
CA PRO A 188 -9.46 0.56 5.79
C PRO A 188 -7.93 0.46 5.71
N VAL A 189 -7.29 1.35 4.96
CA VAL A 189 -5.84 1.25 4.68
C VAL A 189 -4.96 1.39 5.92
N ARG A 190 -5.41 2.17 6.91
CA ARG A 190 -4.68 2.39 8.16
C ARG A 190 -4.87 1.27 9.19
N LYS A 191 -5.78 0.32 8.93
CA LYS A 191 -6.05 -0.81 9.83
C LYS A 191 -5.37 -2.07 9.32
N PRO A 192 -4.45 -2.69 10.09
CA PRO A 192 -3.84 -3.97 9.73
C PRO A 192 -4.90 -5.06 9.50
N ARG A 193 -4.66 -5.95 8.53
CA ARG A 193 -5.55 -7.09 8.32
C ARG A 193 -5.25 -8.19 9.36
N PRO A 194 -6.29 -8.80 9.93
CA PRO A 194 -6.11 -9.78 10.99
C PRO A 194 -5.54 -11.10 10.47
N TYR A 195 -4.85 -11.80 11.36
CA TYR A 195 -4.29 -13.14 11.15
C TYR A 195 -4.47 -13.98 12.42
N LYS A 196 -4.25 -15.29 12.35
CA LYS A 196 -4.36 -16.17 13.55
C LYS A 196 -3.13 -16.04 14.43
N GLN A 197 -1.96 -16.23 13.85
CA GLN A 197 -0.67 -16.24 14.56
C GLN A 197 0.43 -15.66 13.68
N ARG A 198 1.36 -14.94 14.30
CA ARG A 198 2.61 -14.49 13.66
C ARG A 198 3.71 -15.49 14.02
N PHE A 199 4.47 -15.90 13.02
CA PHE A 199 5.62 -16.77 13.21
C PHE A 199 6.89 -15.96 13.43
N ALA A 200 7.82 -16.52 14.19
CA ALA A 200 9.18 -15.99 14.25
C ALA A 200 9.85 -16.09 12.86
N PRO A 201 10.75 -15.16 12.52
CA PRO A 201 11.49 -15.22 11.26
C PRO A 201 12.45 -16.44 11.28
N SER A 202 12.12 -17.47 10.51
CA SER A 202 12.89 -18.73 10.45
C SER A 202 13.12 -19.23 9.03
N LYS A 203 12.58 -18.52 8.02
CA LYS A 203 12.77 -18.84 6.61
C LYS A 203 13.46 -17.66 5.95
N LEU A 204 14.53 -17.92 5.19
CA LEU A 204 15.23 -16.89 4.42
C LEU A 204 14.43 -16.52 3.17
N LEU A 205 14.44 -15.24 2.84
CA LEU A 205 14.07 -14.76 1.52
C LEU A 205 15.32 -14.75 0.66
N VAL A 206 15.35 -15.56 -0.39
CA VAL A 206 16.40 -15.48 -1.40
C VAL A 206 16.17 -14.23 -2.24
N THR A 207 17.05 -13.25 -2.10
CA THR A 207 16.94 -11.94 -2.78
C THR A 207 17.56 -11.95 -4.17
N GLY A 208 18.41 -12.95 -4.47
CA GLY A 208 19.21 -13.01 -5.69
C GLY A 208 20.42 -12.07 -5.70
N MET A 209 20.62 -11.29 -4.66
CA MET A 209 21.80 -10.44 -4.46
C MET A 209 22.78 -11.14 -3.52
N ARG A 210 23.90 -11.65 -4.05
CA ARG A 210 24.86 -12.47 -3.28
C ARG A 210 25.30 -11.83 -1.96
N ILE A 211 25.52 -10.52 -1.95
CA ILE A 211 25.95 -9.81 -0.73
C ILE A 211 24.89 -9.85 0.34
N LEU A 212 23.60 -9.74 -0.02
CA LEU A 212 22.50 -9.83 0.94
C LEU A 212 22.33 -11.28 1.39
N ASP A 213 22.21 -12.21 0.45
CA ASP A 213 21.90 -13.61 0.74
C ASP A 213 23.00 -14.30 1.58
N TYR A 214 24.26 -13.85 1.42
CA TYR A 214 25.40 -14.46 2.11
C TYR A 214 25.83 -13.71 3.39
N MET A 215 25.90 -12.35 3.33
CA MET A 215 26.45 -11.54 4.42
C MET A 215 25.37 -10.97 5.34
N PHE A 216 24.21 -10.59 4.77
CA PHE A 216 23.15 -9.86 5.47
C PHE A 216 21.77 -10.40 5.09
N PRO A 217 21.50 -11.67 5.40
CA PRO A 217 20.27 -12.34 4.93
C PRO A 217 19.02 -11.62 5.41
N LEU A 218 18.00 -11.64 4.55
CA LEU A 218 16.67 -11.13 4.85
C LEU A 218 15.73 -12.30 5.11
N ALA A 219 15.00 -12.24 6.20
CA ALA A 219 13.99 -13.26 6.46
C ALA A 219 12.72 -13.02 5.63
N LEU A 220 12.05 -14.11 5.26
CA LEU A 220 10.71 -14.06 4.69
C LEU A 220 9.73 -13.50 5.73
N GLY A 221 9.05 -12.41 5.39
CA GLY A 221 8.27 -11.62 6.33
C GLY A 221 9.11 -10.62 7.14
N GLY A 222 10.37 -10.40 6.76
CA GLY A 222 11.29 -9.49 7.43
C GLY A 222 11.09 -8.02 7.07
N LYS A 223 11.83 -7.16 7.75
CA LYS A 223 11.85 -5.70 7.59
C LYS A 223 13.26 -5.26 7.29
N ALA A 224 13.46 -4.58 6.16
CA ALA A 224 14.76 -4.06 5.77
C ALA A 224 14.70 -2.56 5.44
N ALA A 225 15.77 -1.85 5.74
CA ALA A 225 16.00 -0.49 5.27
C ALA A 225 17.24 -0.41 4.40
N ILE A 226 17.15 0.38 3.32
CA ILE A 226 18.24 0.66 2.39
C ILE A 226 18.50 2.17 2.39
N PRO A 227 19.22 2.69 3.38
CA PRO A 227 19.58 4.09 3.38
C PRO A 227 20.77 4.36 2.50
N GLY A 228 20.80 5.57 1.92
CA GLY A 228 21.95 6.02 1.15
C GLY A 228 21.75 7.43 0.59
N GLY A 229 22.84 8.10 0.30
CA GLY A 229 22.83 9.40 -0.36
C GLY A 229 22.31 9.35 -1.79
N PHE A 230 22.23 10.51 -2.42
CA PHE A 230 21.87 10.62 -3.84
C PHE A 230 22.91 9.89 -4.72
N GLY A 231 22.45 9.15 -5.70
CA GLY A 231 23.33 8.45 -6.66
C GLY A 231 24.01 7.18 -6.14
N THR A 232 23.71 6.71 -4.93
CA THR A 232 24.28 5.47 -4.37
C THR A 232 23.62 4.20 -4.89
N GLY A 233 22.57 4.31 -5.70
CA GLY A 233 21.89 3.18 -6.33
C GLY A 233 20.77 2.55 -5.52
N LYS A 234 20.10 3.31 -4.62
CA LYS A 234 18.93 2.84 -3.85
C LYS A 234 17.84 2.24 -4.72
N THR A 235 17.32 3.02 -5.64
CA THR A 235 16.25 2.59 -6.57
C THR A 235 16.67 1.36 -7.36
N VAL A 236 17.92 1.31 -7.83
CA VAL A 236 18.46 0.14 -8.54
C VAL A 236 18.50 -1.10 -7.64
N ALA A 237 18.93 -0.95 -6.38
CA ALA A 237 18.95 -2.06 -5.42
C ALA A 237 17.54 -2.59 -5.16
N LEU A 238 16.54 -1.69 -4.98
CA LEU A 238 15.14 -2.07 -4.79
C LEU A 238 14.55 -2.75 -6.04
N GLN A 239 14.87 -2.26 -7.23
CA GLN A 239 14.47 -2.90 -8.48
C GLN A 239 15.08 -4.30 -8.64
N GLN A 240 16.35 -4.49 -8.23
CA GLN A 240 16.97 -5.81 -8.24
C GLN A 240 16.29 -6.75 -7.25
N LEU A 241 15.93 -6.28 -6.04
CA LEU A 241 15.12 -7.06 -5.10
C LEU A 241 13.78 -7.47 -5.71
N ALA A 242 13.03 -6.54 -6.28
CA ALA A 242 11.74 -6.83 -6.91
C ALA A 242 11.88 -7.82 -8.08
N ARG A 243 12.98 -7.76 -8.83
CA ARG A 243 13.21 -8.64 -9.97
C ARG A 243 13.59 -10.06 -9.59
N TRP A 244 14.48 -10.22 -8.58
CA TRP A 244 15.16 -11.49 -8.31
C TRP A 244 14.66 -12.19 -7.06
N ALA A 245 13.98 -11.47 -6.15
CA ALA A 245 13.48 -12.08 -4.93
C ALA A 245 12.49 -13.21 -5.24
N GLN A 246 12.64 -14.30 -4.50
CA GLN A 246 11.77 -15.46 -4.62
C GLN A 246 10.43 -15.23 -3.90
N THR A 247 9.62 -14.34 -4.45
CA THR A 247 8.26 -14.02 -4.02
C THR A 247 7.26 -14.21 -5.14
N GLN A 248 6.01 -14.54 -4.78
CA GLN A 248 4.95 -14.73 -5.77
C GLN A 248 4.37 -13.40 -6.25
N LEU A 249 4.42 -12.35 -5.43
CA LEU A 249 3.92 -11.03 -5.77
C LEU A 249 4.85 -9.94 -5.24
N ASN A 250 5.01 -8.88 -6.01
CA ASN A 250 5.72 -7.68 -5.59
C ASN A 250 4.80 -6.47 -5.65
N ILE A 251 4.92 -5.59 -4.67
CA ILE A 251 4.25 -4.30 -4.64
C ILE A 251 5.31 -3.22 -4.56
N TYR A 252 5.39 -2.39 -5.58
CA TYR A 252 6.31 -1.27 -5.64
C TYR A 252 5.57 0.03 -5.32
N VAL A 253 5.97 0.70 -4.24
CA VAL A 253 5.41 1.98 -3.82
C VAL A 253 6.45 3.07 -4.09
N GLY A 254 6.25 3.83 -5.15
CA GLY A 254 7.00 5.06 -5.41
C GLY A 254 6.34 6.21 -4.63
N CYS A 255 6.97 6.62 -3.54
CA CYS A 255 6.42 7.61 -2.64
C CYS A 255 7.15 8.95 -2.80
N GLY A 256 6.56 9.89 -3.55
CA GLY A 256 7.09 11.23 -3.72
C GLY A 256 8.34 11.32 -4.61
N GLU A 257 8.59 10.30 -5.42
CA GLU A 257 9.72 10.29 -6.35
C GLU A 257 9.46 11.17 -7.58
N ARG A 258 10.50 11.46 -8.32
CA ARG A 258 10.39 12.30 -9.53
C ARG A 258 9.63 11.53 -10.62
N GLY A 259 8.78 12.25 -11.37
CA GLY A 259 7.97 11.66 -12.42
C GLY A 259 8.78 10.93 -13.50
N ASN A 260 9.94 11.46 -13.90
CA ASN A 260 10.84 10.81 -14.86
C ASN A 260 11.46 9.52 -14.31
N GLU A 261 11.93 9.52 -13.04
CA GLU A 261 12.47 8.33 -12.39
C GLU A 261 11.40 7.23 -12.29
N MET A 262 10.17 7.61 -11.92
CA MET A 262 9.05 6.68 -11.85
C MET A 262 8.66 6.16 -13.24
N ALA A 263 8.69 6.98 -14.27
CA ALA A 263 8.43 6.56 -15.65
C ALA A 263 9.49 5.54 -16.13
N ASP A 264 10.75 5.76 -15.80
CA ASP A 264 11.86 4.83 -16.14
C ASP A 264 11.68 3.47 -15.42
N VAL A 265 11.27 3.51 -14.13
CA VAL A 265 10.95 2.30 -13.37
C VAL A 265 9.83 1.53 -14.06
N LEU A 266 8.70 2.17 -14.32
CA LEU A 266 7.53 1.55 -14.95
C LEU A 266 7.84 1.00 -16.35
N TYR A 267 8.61 1.75 -17.14
CA TYR A 267 9.05 1.31 -18.48
C TYR A 267 9.94 0.08 -18.40
N SER A 268 10.92 0.08 -17.50
CA SER A 268 11.83 -1.04 -17.29
C SER A 268 11.06 -2.31 -16.88
N PHE A 269 10.16 -2.21 -15.92
CA PHE A 269 9.40 -3.36 -15.42
C PHE A 269 8.46 -3.96 -16.49
N ARG A 270 7.89 -3.16 -17.37
CA ARG A 270 7.08 -3.66 -18.49
C ARG A 270 7.87 -4.51 -19.49
N GLN A 271 9.19 -4.31 -19.58
CA GLN A 271 10.07 -5.05 -20.50
C GLN A 271 10.81 -6.21 -19.83
N LEU A 272 10.95 -6.16 -18.50
CA LEU A 272 11.67 -7.17 -17.76
C LEU A 272 10.89 -8.49 -17.72
N LYS A 273 11.65 -9.57 -17.86
CA LYS A 273 11.13 -10.93 -17.71
C LYS A 273 11.56 -11.51 -16.37
N GLU A 274 10.66 -12.23 -15.78
CA GLU A 274 10.93 -13.03 -14.60
C GLU A 274 11.92 -14.15 -14.96
N PRO A 275 13.03 -14.27 -14.23
CA PRO A 275 14.14 -15.15 -14.65
C PRO A 275 13.80 -16.62 -14.70
N THR A 276 12.88 -17.08 -13.86
CA THR A 276 12.52 -18.50 -13.71
C THR A 276 11.53 -18.94 -14.78
N THR A 277 10.54 -18.11 -15.09
CA THR A 277 9.44 -18.47 -16.02
C THR A 277 9.60 -17.86 -17.40
N GLY A 278 10.45 -16.83 -17.54
CA GLY A 278 10.60 -16.05 -18.78
C GLY A 278 9.42 -15.15 -19.12
N ARG A 279 8.39 -15.07 -18.28
CA ARG A 279 7.21 -14.22 -18.44
C ARG A 279 7.50 -12.79 -18.03
N LEU A 280 6.62 -11.88 -18.41
CA LEU A 280 6.77 -10.48 -18.03
C LEU A 280 6.63 -10.32 -16.51
N LEU A 281 7.51 -9.55 -15.91
CA LEU A 281 7.54 -9.29 -14.49
C LEU A 281 6.25 -8.58 -14.02
N GLN A 282 5.63 -7.81 -14.90
CA GLN A 282 4.34 -7.15 -14.68
C GLN A 282 3.22 -8.13 -14.28
N GLU A 283 3.29 -9.40 -14.67
CA GLU A 283 2.28 -10.41 -14.31
C GLU A 283 2.29 -10.80 -12.82
N LYS A 284 3.29 -10.37 -12.04
CA LYS A 284 3.38 -10.55 -10.59
C LYS A 284 3.66 -9.25 -9.84
N GLU A 285 3.33 -8.11 -10.42
CA GLU A 285 3.63 -6.81 -9.82
C GLU A 285 2.43 -5.89 -9.74
N VAL A 286 2.44 -5.04 -8.72
CA VAL A 286 1.51 -3.94 -8.52
C VAL A 286 2.32 -2.68 -8.27
N PHE A 287 2.00 -1.60 -8.98
CA PHE A 287 2.65 -0.31 -8.79
C PHE A 287 1.73 0.69 -8.14
N ILE A 288 2.25 1.42 -7.15
CA ILE A 288 1.65 2.62 -6.60
C ILE A 288 2.62 3.76 -6.90
N ALA A 289 2.26 4.60 -7.86
CA ALA A 289 3.09 5.69 -8.33
C ALA A 289 2.54 7.01 -7.81
N ASN A 290 3.09 7.51 -6.71
CA ASN A 290 2.86 8.85 -6.23
C ASN A 290 4.10 9.72 -6.49
N THR A 291 4.00 10.60 -7.48
CA THR A 291 5.11 11.51 -7.85
C THR A 291 5.12 12.75 -6.97
N SER A 292 6.24 13.46 -6.95
CA SER A 292 6.47 14.64 -6.09
C SER A 292 5.51 15.81 -6.35
N ASN A 293 4.90 15.87 -7.53
CA ASN A 293 3.90 16.88 -7.90
C ASN A 293 2.45 16.47 -7.54
N MET A 294 2.23 15.25 -7.09
CA MET A 294 0.92 14.80 -6.63
C MET A 294 0.63 15.30 -5.20
N PRO A 295 -0.65 15.32 -4.78
CA PRO A 295 -1.05 15.82 -3.47
C PRO A 295 -0.34 15.10 -2.31
N VAL A 296 -0.01 15.86 -1.27
CA VAL A 296 0.75 15.40 -0.09
C VAL A 296 0.02 14.28 0.66
N VAL A 297 -1.33 14.35 0.75
CA VAL A 297 -2.14 13.30 1.39
C VAL A 297 -2.07 11.99 0.64
N ALA A 298 -2.11 12.06 -0.70
CA ALA A 298 -1.95 10.85 -1.51
C ALA A 298 -0.57 10.22 -1.29
N ARG A 299 0.47 11.06 -1.06
CA ARG A 299 1.81 10.60 -0.71
C ARG A 299 1.82 9.91 0.65
N GLU A 300 1.19 10.52 1.66
CA GLU A 300 1.10 9.92 3.01
C GLU A 300 0.29 8.61 3.00
N ALA A 301 -0.78 8.52 2.22
CA ALA A 301 -1.62 7.34 2.12
C ALA A 301 -0.99 6.19 1.32
N SER A 302 -0.11 6.49 0.35
CA SER A 302 0.42 5.52 -0.62
C SER A 302 1.04 4.28 0.00
N VAL A 303 1.82 4.44 1.06
CA VAL A 303 2.47 3.30 1.75
C VAL A 303 1.44 2.42 2.47
N PHE A 304 0.38 3.01 3.01
CA PHE A 304 -0.71 2.28 3.66
C PHE A 304 -1.60 1.55 2.64
N VAL A 305 -1.83 2.13 1.49
CA VAL A 305 -2.48 1.43 0.38
C VAL A 305 -1.63 0.23 -0.03
N GLY A 306 -0.33 0.42 -0.26
CA GLY A 306 0.59 -0.66 -0.64
C GLY A 306 0.61 -1.81 0.35
N ILE A 307 0.79 -1.51 1.63
CA ILE A 307 0.86 -2.56 2.66
C ILE A 307 -0.49 -3.27 2.85
N THR A 308 -1.62 -2.59 2.62
CA THR A 308 -2.95 -3.21 2.68
C THR A 308 -3.16 -4.19 1.53
N LEU A 309 -2.72 -3.84 0.32
CA LEU A 309 -2.72 -4.77 -0.81
C LEU A 309 -1.80 -5.97 -0.54
N ALA A 310 -0.61 -5.74 0.04
CA ALA A 310 0.32 -6.80 0.40
C ALA A 310 -0.29 -7.78 1.42
N GLU A 311 -0.93 -7.27 2.47
CA GLU A 311 -1.61 -8.10 3.46
C GLU A 311 -2.78 -8.89 2.87
N TYR A 312 -3.49 -8.33 1.89
CA TYR A 312 -4.58 -9.03 1.22
C TYR A 312 -4.09 -10.26 0.47
N PHE A 313 -2.99 -10.14 -0.29
CA PHE A 313 -2.38 -11.29 -0.97
C PHE A 313 -1.69 -12.25 0.01
N ARG A 314 -1.09 -11.75 1.09
CA ARG A 314 -0.62 -12.58 2.21
C ARG A 314 -1.74 -13.47 2.74
N ASP A 315 -2.94 -12.89 2.95
CA ASP A 315 -4.09 -13.62 3.46
C ASP A 315 -4.56 -14.73 2.52
N MET A 316 -4.25 -14.64 1.24
CA MET A 316 -4.42 -15.74 0.28
C MET A 316 -3.36 -16.85 0.41
N GLY A 317 -2.31 -16.63 1.21
CA GLY A 317 -1.19 -17.56 1.39
C GLY A 317 -0.06 -17.35 0.39
N TYR A 318 0.14 -16.12 -0.08
CA TYR A 318 1.27 -15.75 -0.92
C TYR A 318 2.38 -15.09 -0.12
N ASP A 319 3.61 -15.25 -0.59
CA ASP A 319 4.76 -14.50 -0.11
C ASP A 319 4.88 -13.21 -0.96
N VAL A 320 4.73 -12.08 -0.30
CA VAL A 320 4.68 -10.76 -0.95
C VAL A 320 5.90 -9.94 -0.53
N LEU A 321 6.58 -9.35 -1.50
CA LEU A 321 7.59 -8.32 -1.27
C LEU A 321 6.97 -6.95 -1.50
N LEU A 322 7.03 -6.08 -0.51
CA LEU A 322 6.69 -4.67 -0.64
C LEU A 322 7.98 -3.85 -0.63
N VAL A 323 8.15 -3.05 -1.67
CA VAL A 323 9.25 -2.11 -1.83
C VAL A 323 8.70 -0.69 -1.71
N ALA A 324 9.28 0.14 -0.84
CA ALA A 324 8.91 1.54 -0.69
C ALA A 324 10.08 2.48 -1.04
N ASP A 325 9.93 3.24 -2.11
CA ASP A 325 10.92 4.20 -2.61
C ASP A 325 10.32 5.63 -2.67
N SER A 326 10.59 6.55 -1.74
CA SER A 326 11.37 6.36 -0.52
C SER A 326 10.55 6.74 0.72
N THR A 327 10.85 6.11 1.83
CA THR A 327 10.17 6.43 3.11
C THR A 327 10.55 7.82 3.64
N SER A 328 11.67 8.39 3.22
CA SER A 328 12.01 9.78 3.53
C SER A 328 11.02 10.77 2.94
N ARG A 329 10.57 10.53 1.69
CA ARG A 329 9.55 11.38 1.05
C ARG A 329 8.18 11.23 1.71
N TRP A 330 7.90 10.05 2.23
CA TRP A 330 6.71 9.83 3.08
C TRP A 330 6.82 10.63 4.39
N ALA A 331 7.97 10.61 5.05
CA ALA A 331 8.21 11.40 6.26
C ALA A 331 8.12 12.93 5.99
N GLU A 332 8.63 13.39 4.85
CA GLU A 332 8.45 14.78 4.40
C GLU A 332 6.96 15.15 4.24
N ALA A 333 6.13 14.25 3.73
CA ALA A 333 4.69 14.47 3.65
C ALA A 333 4.07 14.64 5.04
N MET A 334 4.46 13.82 6.00
CA MET A 334 4.00 13.97 7.40
C MET A 334 4.45 15.29 8.01
N ARG A 335 5.69 15.74 7.74
CA ARG A 335 6.20 17.04 8.19
C ARG A 335 5.40 18.21 7.57
N GLU A 336 5.06 18.11 6.30
CA GLU A 336 4.27 19.12 5.62
C GLU A 336 2.83 19.20 6.17
N ILE A 337 2.21 18.04 6.43
CA ILE A 337 0.86 17.97 7.03
C ILE A 337 0.89 18.55 8.45
N GLY A 338 1.82 18.13 9.30
CA GLY A 338 1.97 18.62 10.66
C GLY A 338 2.23 20.13 10.73
N GLY A 339 3.08 20.64 9.82
CA GLY A 339 3.32 22.09 9.71
C GLY A 339 2.07 22.89 9.31
N ARG A 340 1.21 22.32 8.48
CA ARG A 340 -0.07 22.95 8.09
C ARG A 340 -1.11 22.90 9.20
N LEU A 341 -1.04 21.88 10.07
CA LEU A 341 -1.87 21.73 11.26
C LEU A 341 -1.37 22.57 12.44
N GLU A 342 -0.26 23.31 12.26
CA GLU A 342 0.38 24.06 13.32
C GLU A 342 0.75 23.20 14.54
N GLU A 343 1.01 21.90 14.31
CA GLU A 343 1.47 20.97 15.33
C GLU A 343 2.86 21.38 15.85
N ILE A 344 3.11 21.16 17.14
CA ILE A 344 4.42 21.42 17.73
C ILE A 344 5.44 20.49 17.06
N PRO A 345 6.43 21.04 16.35
CA PRO A 345 7.43 20.23 15.65
C PRO A 345 8.37 19.55 16.65
N GLY A 346 8.71 18.31 16.34
CA GLY A 346 9.81 17.59 16.99
C GLY A 346 11.15 17.88 16.33
N GLU A 347 12.06 16.90 16.38
CA GLU A 347 13.41 16.97 15.83
C GLU A 347 13.39 17.26 14.33
N GLU A 348 14.18 18.20 13.86
CA GLU A 348 14.27 18.66 12.46
C GLU A 348 12.91 19.05 11.82
N GLY A 349 11.93 19.44 12.61
CA GLY A 349 10.61 19.83 12.14
C GLY A 349 9.68 18.66 11.79
N PHE A 350 10.08 17.43 12.07
CA PHE A 350 9.19 16.27 11.92
C PHE A 350 8.17 16.20 13.06
N PRO A 351 6.97 15.60 12.82
CA PRO A 351 6.00 15.41 13.89
C PRO A 351 6.55 14.48 14.99
N ALA A 352 6.16 14.71 16.24
CA ALA A 352 6.58 13.87 17.36
C ALA A 352 6.17 12.38 17.19
N TYR A 353 5.15 12.11 16.40
CA TYR A 353 4.67 10.76 16.10
C TYR A 353 5.36 10.07 14.90
N LEU A 354 6.44 10.63 14.35
CA LEU A 354 7.17 10.05 13.21
C LEU A 354 7.53 8.57 13.46
N GLY A 355 8.12 8.27 14.60
CA GLY A 355 8.52 6.90 14.96
C GLY A 355 7.34 5.94 15.03
N SER A 356 6.21 6.36 15.62
CA SER A 356 5.02 5.52 15.70
C SER A 356 4.37 5.28 14.32
N ARG A 357 4.43 6.25 13.41
CA ARG A 357 3.96 6.10 12.03
C ARG A 357 4.83 5.13 11.25
N LEU A 358 6.15 5.27 11.31
CA LEU A 358 7.08 4.33 10.70
C LEU A 358 6.85 2.90 11.25
N SER A 359 6.71 2.77 12.57
CA SER A 359 6.41 1.50 13.21
C SER A 359 5.08 0.91 12.71
N SER A 360 4.02 1.72 12.62
CA SER A 360 2.70 1.26 12.14
C SER A 360 2.72 0.71 10.71
N PHE A 361 3.68 1.11 9.90
CA PHE A 361 3.91 0.58 8.57
C PHE A 361 4.79 -0.68 8.58
N TYR A 362 6.01 -0.59 9.12
CA TYR A 362 6.97 -1.69 9.09
C TYR A 362 6.52 -2.91 9.91
N GLU A 363 5.79 -2.71 11.02
CA GLU A 363 5.29 -3.81 11.87
C GLU A 363 4.16 -4.62 11.21
N ARG A 364 3.61 -4.17 10.10
CA ARG A 364 2.68 -4.95 9.27
C ARG A 364 3.38 -6.04 8.45
N ALA A 365 4.69 -5.96 8.29
CA ALA A 365 5.51 -7.05 7.75
C ALA A 365 5.47 -8.25 8.71
N GLY A 366 5.52 -9.44 8.18
CA GLY A 366 5.55 -10.67 8.97
C GLY A 366 5.17 -11.90 8.16
N ARG A 367 5.62 -13.05 8.62
CA ARG A 367 5.12 -14.36 8.21
C ARG A 367 4.06 -14.80 9.20
N VAL A 368 2.89 -15.15 8.70
CA VAL A 368 1.72 -15.40 9.55
C VAL A 368 0.97 -16.66 9.13
N GLU A 369 0.25 -17.26 10.08
CA GLU A 369 -0.85 -18.14 9.78
C GLU A 369 -2.08 -17.30 9.47
N CYS A 370 -2.57 -17.42 8.24
CA CYS A 370 -3.72 -16.66 7.76
C CYS A 370 -5.01 -17.13 8.44
N LEU A 371 -6.04 -16.29 8.42
CA LEU A 371 -7.39 -16.71 8.78
C LEU A 371 -7.89 -17.78 7.82
N GLY A 372 -8.86 -18.58 8.27
CA GLY A 372 -9.50 -19.63 7.47
C GLY A 372 -8.97 -21.04 7.78
N SER A 373 -9.61 -22.02 7.14
CA SER A 373 -9.33 -23.45 7.30
C SER A 373 -9.24 -24.12 5.90
N PRO A 374 -8.29 -25.03 5.65
CA PRO A 374 -7.17 -25.37 6.53
C PRO A 374 -6.20 -24.19 6.69
N GLY A 375 -5.42 -24.20 7.77
CA GLY A 375 -4.41 -23.17 8.01
C GLY A 375 -3.44 -23.05 6.85
N ARG A 376 -3.14 -21.84 6.42
CA ARG A 376 -2.15 -21.54 5.39
C ARG A 376 -1.22 -20.43 5.86
N GLU A 377 0.00 -20.52 5.42
CA GLU A 377 1.01 -19.49 5.68
C GLU A 377 1.04 -18.48 4.52
N GLY A 378 1.30 -17.24 4.86
CA GLY A 378 1.62 -16.18 3.92
C GLY A 378 2.56 -15.18 4.57
N SER A 379 3.25 -14.39 3.78
CA SER A 379 4.18 -13.40 4.32
C SER A 379 4.14 -12.07 3.59
N VAL A 380 4.49 -11.00 4.31
CA VAL A 380 4.80 -9.69 3.74
C VAL A 380 6.18 -9.30 4.20
N THR A 381 7.12 -9.22 3.27
CA THR A 381 8.47 -8.67 3.49
C THR A 381 8.48 -7.22 3.04
N VAL A 382 9.04 -6.32 3.84
CA VAL A 382 9.10 -4.89 3.53
C VAL A 382 10.56 -4.46 3.37
N ALA A 383 10.87 -3.80 2.25
CA ALA A 383 12.14 -3.15 2.00
C ALA A 383 11.91 -1.66 1.68
N GLY A 384 12.34 -0.79 2.57
CA GLY A 384 12.18 0.67 2.42
C GLY A 384 13.50 1.37 2.11
N ALA A 385 13.53 2.19 1.05
CA ALA A 385 14.64 3.10 0.83
C ALA A 385 14.53 4.30 1.77
N VAL A 386 15.66 4.72 2.33
CA VAL A 386 15.78 5.95 3.10
C VAL A 386 16.78 6.87 2.39
N SER A 387 16.42 8.14 2.23
CA SER A 387 17.24 9.13 1.51
C SER A 387 17.70 10.25 2.46
N PRO A 388 18.64 9.97 3.37
CA PRO A 388 19.09 10.97 4.34
C PRO A 388 19.78 12.14 3.63
N PRO A 389 19.46 13.40 3.97
CA PRO A 389 20.16 14.57 3.46
C PRO A 389 21.64 14.49 3.77
N GLY A 390 22.50 14.82 2.79
CA GLY A 390 23.95 14.75 2.96
C GLY A 390 24.53 13.35 3.22
N ALA A 391 23.76 12.29 3.04
CA ALA A 391 24.10 10.90 3.43
C ALA A 391 24.38 10.76 4.94
N ASP A 392 23.79 11.60 5.78
CA ASP A 392 23.93 11.58 7.23
C ASP A 392 22.89 10.61 7.85
N PHE A 393 23.34 9.49 8.34
CA PHE A 393 22.48 8.49 8.96
C PHE A 393 22.01 8.88 10.38
N SER A 394 22.47 10.00 10.94
CA SER A 394 22.00 10.51 12.23
C SER A 394 20.68 11.28 12.15
N GLU A 395 20.18 11.53 10.93
CA GLU A 395 18.90 12.23 10.72
C GLU A 395 17.69 11.45 11.28
N PRO A 396 16.59 12.14 11.68
CA PRO A 396 15.51 11.52 12.44
C PRO A 396 14.81 10.36 11.73
N VAL A 397 14.62 10.40 10.41
CA VAL A 397 13.91 9.34 9.68
C VAL A 397 14.73 8.06 9.67
N THR A 398 16.04 8.16 9.39
CA THR A 398 16.96 7.02 9.43
C THR A 398 17.05 6.44 10.84
N GLN A 399 17.23 7.29 11.86
CA GLN A 399 17.35 6.85 13.25
C GLN A 399 16.08 6.15 13.76
N ASN A 400 14.89 6.69 13.44
CA ASN A 400 13.64 6.03 13.80
C ASN A 400 13.45 4.73 13.03
N THR A 401 13.83 4.67 11.75
CA THR A 401 13.74 3.45 10.93
C THR A 401 14.67 2.36 11.49
N LEU A 402 15.91 2.69 11.86
CA LEU A 402 16.87 1.76 12.47
C LEU A 402 16.35 1.05 13.72
N ARG A 403 15.53 1.73 14.52
CA ARG A 403 14.94 1.14 15.73
C ARG A 403 13.84 0.12 15.44
N ILE A 404 13.36 0.06 14.19
CA ILE A 404 12.19 -0.73 13.81
C ILE A 404 12.59 -1.91 12.93
N VAL A 405 13.56 -1.71 12.01
CA VAL A 405 13.97 -2.73 11.05
C VAL A 405 15.00 -3.68 11.64
N ASP A 406 14.98 -4.92 11.18
CA ASP A 406 15.91 -5.96 11.63
C ASP A 406 17.07 -6.17 10.63
N ALA A 407 16.98 -5.63 9.43
CA ALA A 407 18.05 -5.61 8.42
C ALA A 407 18.30 -4.20 7.91
N PHE A 408 19.58 -3.84 7.79
CA PHE A 408 20.02 -2.50 7.42
C PHE A 408 21.16 -2.59 6.39
N TYR A 409 20.93 -2.09 5.20
CA TYR A 409 21.85 -2.17 4.08
C TYR A 409 22.35 -0.77 3.70
N ALA A 410 23.37 -0.30 4.41
CA ALA A 410 23.92 1.04 4.24
C ALA A 410 24.60 1.21 2.88
N LEU A 411 24.10 2.10 2.03
CA LEU A 411 24.74 2.46 0.78
C LEU A 411 25.71 3.63 1.00
N ASP A 412 26.98 3.41 0.61
CA ASP A 412 28.08 4.31 0.82
C ASP A 412 28.40 5.12 -0.44
N THR A 413 28.41 6.45 -0.31
CA THR A 413 28.73 7.37 -1.42
C THR A 413 30.17 7.20 -1.91
N SER A 414 31.12 6.85 -1.05
CA SER A 414 32.51 6.64 -1.43
C SER A 414 32.68 5.41 -2.29
N LEU A 415 31.94 4.32 -2.00
CA LEU A 415 31.89 3.12 -2.83
C LEU A 415 31.22 3.40 -4.18
N ALA A 416 30.12 4.13 -4.19
CA ALA A 416 29.44 4.53 -5.42
C ALA A 416 30.34 5.38 -6.33
N ASN A 417 31.07 6.34 -5.77
CA ASN A 417 32.03 7.17 -6.50
C ASN A 417 33.17 6.33 -7.12
N LYS A 418 33.57 5.25 -6.46
CA LYS A 418 34.52 4.26 -6.99
C LYS A 418 33.87 3.29 -7.98
N ARG A 419 32.59 3.46 -8.32
CA ARG A 419 31.79 2.56 -9.18
C ARG A 419 31.74 1.12 -8.65
N HIS A 420 31.83 0.94 -7.34
CA HIS A 420 31.65 -0.33 -6.68
C HIS A 420 30.15 -0.52 -6.37
N PHE A 421 29.49 -1.39 -7.12
CA PHE A 421 28.04 -1.66 -6.99
C PHE A 421 27.77 -3.15 -6.75
N PRO A 422 26.79 -3.50 -5.89
CA PRO A 422 26.03 -2.58 -5.04
C PRO A 422 26.97 -1.89 -4.03
N ALA A 423 26.71 -0.59 -3.78
CA ALA A 423 27.56 0.25 -2.92
C ALA A 423 27.31 0.00 -1.42
N ILE A 424 27.11 -1.25 -1.02
CA ILE A 424 26.80 -1.66 0.34
C ILE A 424 28.09 -1.64 1.20
N ASN A 425 28.07 -0.85 2.26
CA ASN A 425 29.14 -0.78 3.23
C ASN A 425 29.01 -1.93 4.24
N TRP A 426 29.99 -2.84 4.25
CA TRP A 426 29.96 -4.04 5.06
C TRP A 426 30.14 -3.76 6.57
N LEU A 427 30.79 -2.66 6.90
CA LEU A 427 31.09 -2.33 8.30
C LEU A 427 29.91 -1.69 9.02
N THR A 428 29.00 -1.06 8.28
CA THR A 428 27.83 -0.38 8.81
C THR A 428 26.52 -1.12 8.57
N SER A 429 26.52 -2.04 7.60
CA SER A 429 25.35 -2.90 7.31
C SER A 429 25.26 -4.04 8.31
N TYR A 430 24.02 -4.47 8.60
CA TYR A 430 23.78 -5.63 9.46
C TYR A 430 22.45 -6.31 9.11
N SER A 431 22.31 -7.54 9.60
CA SER A 431 21.04 -8.26 9.65
C SER A 431 20.96 -9.00 10.99
N LEU A 432 19.85 -8.82 11.69
CA LEU A 432 19.53 -9.54 12.93
C LEU A 432 18.87 -10.91 12.65
N TYR A 433 18.76 -11.30 11.39
CA TYR A 433 18.21 -12.60 10.97
C TYR A 433 19.30 -13.69 10.86
N VAL A 434 20.52 -13.39 11.25
CA VAL A 434 21.65 -14.34 11.18
C VAL A 434 21.62 -15.31 12.37
N ASP A 435 21.10 -14.89 13.51
CA ASP A 435 20.93 -15.68 14.73
C ASP A 435 19.62 -16.45 14.68
#